data_daebb977c2da23818755fd6bad7ebacf
#
_entry.id   daebb977c2da23818755fd6bad7ebacf
#
_cell.length_a   1.000
_cell.length_b   1.000
_cell.length_c   1.000
_cell.angle_alpha   90.00
_cell.angle_beta   90.00
_cell.angle_gamma   90.00
#
_symmetry.space_group_name_H-M   'P 1'
#
loop_
_entity.id
_entity.type
_entity.pdbx_description
1 polymer ?
#
loop_
_entity_poly.entity_id
_entity_poly.type
_entity_poly.pdbx_seq_one_letter_code
_entity_poly.pdbx_strand_id
1 'polypeptide(L)'
;MDEEMMFEMSAGSLEGLPSVGEMFDLTGKVAVVSGTIGLALSVIYRLASCGAKVVFGARRETVGQMAEERLREMGLDVRFHKLDVSSVESCREIVAFAEQ
;
A
#
# COMPACT_ATOMS: atom_id res chain seq x y z
N MET A 1 -35.27 -17.21 -23.25
CA MET A 1 -33.81 -17.08 -23.49
C MET A 1 -33.16 -18.43 -23.20
N ASP A 2 -32.42 -18.97 -24.14
CA ASP A 2 -31.74 -20.24 -23.92
C ASP A 2 -30.41 -20.07 -23.19
N GLU A 3 -29.80 -21.19 -22.81
CA GLU A 3 -28.57 -21.17 -22.02
C GLU A 3 -27.41 -20.54 -22.79
N GLU A 4 -27.35 -20.78 -24.10
CA GLU A 4 -26.28 -20.22 -24.95
C GLU A 4 -26.37 -18.70 -25.00
N MET A 5 -27.57 -18.15 -25.16
CA MET A 5 -27.79 -16.72 -25.16
C MET A 5 -27.44 -16.10 -23.80
N MET A 6 -27.79 -16.78 -22.72
CA MET A 6 -27.47 -16.33 -21.38
C MET A 6 -25.96 -16.27 -21.16
N PHE A 7 -25.25 -17.29 -21.64
CA PHE A 7 -23.80 -17.32 -21.55
C PHE A 7 -23.15 -16.18 -22.36
N GLU A 8 -23.63 -15.97 -23.59
CA GLU A 8 -23.09 -14.91 -24.45
C GLU A 8 -23.26 -13.52 -23.83
N MET A 9 -24.43 -13.27 -23.24
CA MET A 9 -24.68 -12.01 -22.57
C MET A 9 -23.76 -11.82 -21.37
N SER A 10 -23.57 -12.88 -20.59
CA SER A 10 -22.66 -12.84 -19.43
C SER A 10 -21.23 -12.69 -19.86
N ALA A 11 -20.80 -13.43 -20.90
CA ALA A 11 -19.43 -13.34 -21.41
C ALA A 11 -19.13 -11.94 -21.96
N GLY A 12 -20.10 -11.31 -22.62
CA GLY A 12 -19.94 -9.94 -23.14
C GLY A 12 -19.69 -8.93 -22.04
N SER A 13 -20.22 -9.17 -20.84
CA SER A 13 -19.99 -8.25 -19.71
C SER A 13 -18.55 -8.33 -19.15
N LEU A 14 -17.77 -9.31 -19.55
CA LEU A 14 -16.36 -9.43 -19.16
C LEU A 14 -15.45 -8.55 -19.99
N GLU A 15 -15.92 -8.09 -21.15
CA GLU A 15 -15.15 -7.21 -21.99
C GLU A 15 -14.96 -5.84 -21.31
N GLY A 16 -13.73 -5.35 -21.37
CA GLY A 16 -13.40 -4.06 -20.75
C GLY A 16 -13.14 -4.12 -19.25
N LEU A 17 -13.29 -5.29 -18.63
CA LEU A 17 -12.91 -5.44 -17.23
C LEU A 17 -11.39 -5.41 -17.10
N PRO A 18 -10.86 -4.71 -16.10
CA PRO A 18 -9.41 -4.73 -15.88
C PRO A 18 -8.95 -6.13 -15.44
N SER A 19 -7.71 -6.45 -15.75
CA SER A 19 -7.08 -7.67 -15.25
C SER A 19 -6.89 -7.58 -13.73
N VAL A 20 -6.66 -8.71 -13.06
CA VAL A 20 -6.39 -8.71 -11.62
C VAL A 20 -5.17 -7.84 -11.32
N GLY A 21 -4.12 -7.91 -12.15
CA GLY A 21 -2.95 -7.07 -11.96
C GLY A 21 -3.27 -5.58 -12.08
N GLU A 22 -4.11 -5.20 -13.02
CA GLU A 22 -4.54 -3.80 -13.17
C GLU A 22 -5.40 -3.33 -11.99
N MET A 23 -6.27 -4.19 -11.48
CA MET A 23 -7.14 -3.87 -10.36
C MET A 23 -6.37 -3.57 -9.08
N PHE A 24 -5.24 -4.25 -8.89
CA PHE A 24 -4.41 -4.10 -7.68
C PHE A 24 -3.12 -3.31 -7.95
N ASP A 25 -3.01 -2.65 -9.09
CA ASP A 25 -1.85 -1.84 -9.41
C ASP A 25 -1.97 -0.49 -8.70
N LEU A 26 -1.02 -0.23 -7.81
CA LEU A 26 -0.95 1.01 -7.03
C LEU A 26 0.20 1.91 -7.48
N THR A 27 0.75 1.67 -8.65
CA THR A 27 1.84 2.48 -9.20
C THR A 27 1.44 3.96 -9.22
N GLY A 28 2.31 4.81 -8.70
CA GLY A 28 2.05 6.24 -8.60
C GLY A 28 1.25 6.66 -7.37
N LYS A 29 0.79 5.71 -6.58
CA LYS A 29 0.07 6.01 -5.33
C LYS A 29 1.04 6.13 -4.16
N VAL A 30 0.67 6.96 -3.21
CA VAL A 30 1.43 7.13 -1.96
C VAL A 30 0.51 6.76 -0.81
N ALA A 31 0.99 5.87 0.05
CA ALA A 31 0.25 5.43 1.23
C ALA A 31 1.01 5.82 2.49
N VAL A 32 0.27 6.24 3.52
CA VAL A 32 0.82 6.51 4.83
C VAL A 32 0.21 5.51 5.80
N VAL A 33 1.05 4.77 6.52
CA VAL A 33 0.62 3.71 7.42
C VAL A 33 1.16 3.98 8.83
N SER A 34 0.31 3.87 9.84
CA SER A 34 0.72 3.92 11.24
C SER A 34 0.99 2.50 11.71
N GLY A 35 2.22 2.25 12.15
CA GLY A 35 2.66 0.94 12.64
C GLY A 35 3.86 0.41 11.88
N THR A 36 4.54 -0.58 12.44
CA THR A 36 5.76 -1.17 11.88
C THR A 36 5.83 -2.69 12.01
N ILE A 37 5.02 -3.29 12.86
CA ILE A 37 5.08 -4.73 13.12
C ILE A 37 3.68 -5.35 13.05
N GLY A 38 3.62 -6.67 13.01
CA GLY A 38 2.37 -7.41 12.98
C GLY A 38 1.56 -7.11 11.72
N LEU A 39 0.28 -6.81 11.90
CA LEU A 39 -0.62 -6.52 10.80
C LEU A 39 -0.15 -5.33 9.97
N ALA A 40 0.36 -4.28 10.61
CA ALA A 40 0.86 -3.10 9.91
C ALA A 40 1.99 -3.46 8.95
N LEU A 41 2.94 -4.28 9.37
CA LEU A 41 4.03 -4.72 8.50
C LEU A 41 3.51 -5.47 7.27
N SER A 42 2.52 -6.32 7.45
CA SER A 42 1.88 -7.05 6.36
C SER A 42 1.21 -6.10 5.36
N VAL A 43 0.51 -5.09 5.86
CA VAL A 43 -0.15 -4.08 5.01
C VAL A 43 0.90 -3.29 4.22
N ILE A 44 1.97 -2.84 4.88
CA ILE A 44 3.05 -2.10 4.23
C ILE A 44 3.66 -2.92 3.09
N TYR A 45 3.97 -4.18 3.37
CA TYR A 45 4.54 -5.09 2.37
C TYR A 45 3.61 -5.25 1.17
N ARG A 46 2.31 -5.47 1.43
CA ARG A 46 1.34 -5.70 0.36
C ARG A 46 1.13 -4.46 -0.50
N LEU A 47 1.00 -3.29 0.12
CA LEU A 47 0.83 -2.04 -0.62
C LEU A 47 2.06 -1.73 -1.48
N ALA A 48 3.25 -1.88 -0.92
CA ALA A 48 4.48 -1.63 -1.65
C ALA A 48 4.69 -2.65 -2.77
N SER A 49 4.31 -3.91 -2.54
CA SER A 49 4.38 -4.95 -3.56
C SER A 49 3.46 -4.68 -4.74
N CYS A 50 2.38 -3.93 -4.53
CA CYS A 50 1.48 -3.51 -5.60
C CYS A 50 1.95 -2.24 -6.31
N GLY A 51 3.11 -1.71 -5.96
CA GLY A 51 3.71 -0.55 -6.64
C GLY A 51 3.55 0.77 -5.94
N ALA A 52 2.91 0.82 -4.78
CA ALA A 52 2.76 2.06 -4.03
C ALA A 52 4.08 2.48 -3.37
N LYS A 53 4.26 3.78 -3.22
CA LYS A 53 5.26 4.32 -2.31
C LYS A 53 4.62 4.34 -0.93
N VAL A 54 5.24 3.69 0.05
CA VAL A 54 4.67 3.60 1.39
C VAL A 54 5.55 4.34 2.39
N VAL A 55 4.95 5.30 3.10
CA VAL A 55 5.59 5.95 4.24
C VAL A 55 4.89 5.40 5.48
N PHE A 56 5.66 4.87 6.41
CA PHE A 56 5.10 4.30 7.61
C PHE A 56 5.79 4.88 8.84
N GLY A 57 5.07 4.91 9.93
CA GLY A 57 5.57 5.55 11.13
C GLY A 57 5.14 4.88 12.41
N ALA A 58 5.98 5.03 13.43
CA ALA A 58 5.72 4.56 14.78
C ALA A 58 6.65 5.32 15.73
N ARG A 59 6.42 5.15 17.03
CA ARG A 59 7.23 5.81 18.04
C ARG A 59 8.65 5.25 18.13
N ARG A 60 8.80 3.93 17.92
CA ARG A 60 10.09 3.24 18.08
C ARG A 60 10.89 3.31 16.79
N GLU A 61 11.88 4.19 16.78
CA GLU A 61 12.72 4.38 15.61
C GLU A 61 13.55 3.15 15.25
N THR A 62 14.06 2.43 16.25
CA THR A 62 14.90 1.27 16.01
C THR A 62 14.18 0.20 15.19
N VAL A 63 12.97 -0.16 15.60
CA VAL A 63 12.17 -1.17 14.91
C VAL A 63 11.76 -0.65 13.53
N GLY A 64 11.39 0.64 13.45
CA GLY A 64 11.00 1.26 12.18
C GLY A 64 12.12 1.27 11.17
N GLN A 65 13.32 1.61 11.58
CA GLN A 65 14.49 1.61 10.71
C GLN A 65 14.87 0.22 10.26
N MET A 66 14.75 -0.77 11.14
CA MET A 66 14.99 -2.17 10.77
C MET A 66 13.99 -2.64 9.71
N ALA A 67 12.73 -2.29 9.87
CA ALA A 67 11.69 -2.64 8.91
C ALA A 67 11.93 -1.96 7.56
N GLU A 68 12.27 -0.67 7.58
CA GLU A 68 12.60 0.06 6.35
C GLU A 68 13.73 -0.61 5.60
N GLU A 69 14.82 -0.90 6.30
CA GLU A 69 16.00 -1.53 5.69
C GLU A 69 15.66 -2.88 5.07
N ARG A 70 14.94 -3.72 5.83
CA ARG A 70 14.57 -5.05 5.36
C ARG A 70 13.69 -4.98 4.11
N LEU A 71 12.69 -4.12 4.11
CA LEU A 71 11.77 -4.00 2.98
C LEU A 71 12.45 -3.38 1.76
N ARG A 72 13.34 -2.44 1.97
CA ARG A 72 14.09 -1.84 0.87
C ARG A 72 15.07 -2.82 0.23
N GLU A 73 15.65 -3.72 1.02
CA GLU A 73 16.48 -4.80 0.49
C GLU A 73 15.67 -5.73 -0.44
N MET A 74 14.36 -5.81 -0.23
CA MET A 74 13.46 -6.58 -1.10
C MET A 74 13.05 -5.83 -2.36
N GLY A 75 13.56 -4.61 -2.56
CA GLY A 75 13.26 -3.80 -3.74
C GLY A 75 12.00 -2.95 -3.61
N LEU A 76 11.46 -2.81 -2.42
CA LEU A 76 10.23 -2.05 -2.20
C LEU A 76 10.52 -0.59 -1.88
N ASP A 77 9.61 0.31 -2.34
CA ASP A 77 9.74 1.74 -2.11
C ASP A 77 9.02 2.11 -0.81
N VAL A 78 9.74 1.97 0.29
CA VAL A 78 9.22 2.28 1.62
C VAL A 78 10.14 3.25 2.33
N ARG A 79 9.55 4.09 3.19
CA ARG A 79 10.27 5.04 4.03
C ARG A 79 9.66 5.04 5.42
N PHE A 80 10.52 5.06 6.43
CA PHE A 80 10.10 5.19 7.81
C PHE A 80 10.23 6.65 8.25
N HIS A 81 9.27 7.12 9.03
CA HIS A 81 9.33 8.42 9.70
C HIS A 81 8.74 8.27 11.09
N LYS A 82 9.42 8.79 12.10
CA LYS A 82 8.92 8.73 13.46
C LYS A 82 7.53 9.35 13.54
N LEU A 83 6.60 8.67 14.22
CA LEU A 83 5.22 9.10 14.33
C LEU A 83 4.70 8.87 15.73
N ASP A 84 4.14 9.91 16.31
CA ASP A 84 3.35 9.83 17.54
C ASP A 84 1.90 10.18 17.18
N VAL A 85 1.03 9.18 17.12
CA VAL A 85 -0.36 9.39 16.69
C VAL A 85 -1.18 10.24 17.67
N SER A 86 -0.69 10.42 18.90
CA SER A 86 -1.34 11.30 19.86
C SER A 86 -1.01 12.78 19.63
N SER A 87 -0.05 13.07 18.74
CA SER A 87 0.38 14.42 18.40
C SER A 87 -0.11 14.81 17.01
N VAL A 88 -0.94 15.84 16.93
CA VAL A 88 -1.42 16.34 15.63
C VAL A 88 -0.26 16.84 14.78
N GLU A 89 0.71 17.49 15.40
CA GLU A 89 1.89 17.99 14.69
C GLU A 89 2.70 16.85 14.08
N SER A 90 2.90 15.77 14.83
CA SER A 90 3.62 14.59 14.34
C SER A 90 2.89 13.97 13.15
N CYS A 91 1.56 13.91 13.20
CA CYS A 91 0.76 13.41 12.06
C CYS A 91 0.92 14.30 10.84
N ARG A 92 0.97 15.60 11.01
CA ARG A 92 1.21 16.54 9.90
C ARG A 92 2.60 16.38 9.31
N GLU A 93 3.58 16.14 10.15
CA GLU A 93 4.96 15.95 9.71
C GLU A 93 5.12 14.72 8.82
N ILE A 94 4.49 13.60 9.19
CA ILE A 94 4.61 12.39 8.37
C ILE A 94 3.90 12.54 7.03
N VAL A 95 2.76 13.23 7.00
CA VAL A 95 2.06 13.51 5.75
C VAL A 95 2.91 14.40 4.85
N ALA A 96 3.50 15.44 5.40
CA ALA A 96 4.39 16.33 4.66
C ALA A 96 5.61 15.58 4.13
N PHE A 97 6.17 14.67 4.91
CA PHE A 97 7.27 13.81 4.49
C PHE A 97 6.86 12.91 3.33
N ALA A 98 5.65 12.37 3.37
CA ALA A 98 5.14 11.50 2.31
C ALA A 98 4.92 12.24 0.99
N GLU A 99 4.66 13.54 1.04
CA GLU A 99 4.43 14.38 -0.14
C GLU A 99 5.73 14.76 -0.85
N GLN A 100 6.86 14.51 -0.24
CA GLN A 100 8.16 14.73 -0.89
C GLN A 100 8.43 13.58 -1.92
#